data_d3e05984001a58f902ca63e12add4d91
#
_entry.id   d3e05984001a58f902ca63e12add4d91
#
_cell.length_a   1.000
_cell.length_b   1.000
_cell.length_c   1.000
_cell.angle_alpha   90.00
_cell.angle_beta   90.00
_cell.angle_gamma   90.00
#
_symmetry.space_group_name_H-M   'P 1'
#
loop_
_entity.id
_entity.type
_entity.pdbx_description
1 polymer ?
#
loop_
_entity_poly.entity_id
_entity_poly.type
_entity_poly.pdbx_seq_one_letter_code
_entity_poly.pdbx_strand_id
1 'polypeptide(L)'
;MKPAANLAEALRGKRLLIFDFDGTVADTTPLHAAAFSQTLAPLGIAVDYANIAGLKTLDAMRQCLNGAGRTLDEDVLAALVTAKQHCVRQMLDHALQPLPGVDAFLRWARPRYKLAMVTSGSRGTVSLALEKLGYTGWFDPLICADDVEMAKPAPEGFLMALQLTALSAGDALVFEDSEAGFVAADAAGLMYVDVHVLDKLIVKNSYGV
;
A
#
# COMPACT_ATOMS: atom_id res chain seq x y z
N MET A 1 -18.51 -2.31 -1.83
CA MET A 1 -18.75 -1.84 -3.24
C MET A 1 -18.11 -2.84 -4.20
N LYS A 2 -18.41 -2.81 -5.51
CA LYS A 2 -17.75 -3.70 -6.48
C LYS A 2 -16.51 -3.00 -7.04
N PRO A 3 -15.42 -3.75 -7.37
CA PRO A 3 -14.28 -3.17 -8.05
C PRO A 3 -14.72 -2.56 -9.40
N ALA A 4 -14.04 -1.50 -9.80
CA ALA A 4 -14.35 -0.83 -11.06
C ALA A 4 -14.03 -1.73 -12.25
N ALA A 5 -14.99 -1.95 -13.13
CA ALA A 5 -14.84 -2.80 -14.32
C ALA A 5 -14.13 -2.08 -15.49
N ASN A 6 -14.07 -0.74 -15.45
CA ASN A 6 -13.48 0.11 -16.49
C ASN A 6 -12.83 1.34 -15.85
N LEU A 7 -11.53 1.50 -16.04
CA LEU A 7 -10.76 2.59 -15.45
C LEU A 7 -11.24 3.98 -15.92
N ALA A 8 -11.52 4.16 -17.21
CA ALA A 8 -11.97 5.45 -17.75
C ALA A 8 -13.34 5.87 -17.16
N GLU A 9 -14.22 4.90 -16.90
CA GLU A 9 -15.50 5.15 -16.26
C GLU A 9 -15.31 5.46 -14.75
N ALA A 10 -14.44 4.71 -14.08
CA ALA A 10 -14.13 4.92 -12.68
C ALA A 10 -13.51 6.29 -12.40
N LEU A 11 -12.71 6.83 -13.31
CA LEU A 11 -12.07 8.14 -13.22
C LEU A 11 -13.03 9.32 -13.47
N ARG A 12 -14.22 9.06 -14.06
CA ARG A 12 -15.15 10.13 -14.44
C ARG A 12 -15.65 10.88 -13.19
N GLY A 13 -15.47 12.20 -13.19
CA GLY A 13 -15.88 13.07 -12.08
C GLY A 13 -15.00 12.98 -10.85
N LYS A 14 -13.92 12.18 -10.86
CA LYS A 14 -12.99 12.12 -9.74
C LYS A 14 -12.07 13.34 -9.69
N ARG A 15 -11.62 13.65 -8.50
CA ARG A 15 -10.74 14.79 -8.18
C ARG A 15 -9.52 14.34 -7.36
N LEU A 16 -9.64 13.18 -6.69
CA LEU A 16 -8.62 12.59 -5.83
C LEU A 16 -8.38 11.14 -6.24
N LEU A 17 -7.13 10.79 -6.45
CA LEU A 17 -6.70 9.39 -6.59
C LEU A 17 -5.87 9.02 -5.37
N ILE A 18 -6.28 7.98 -4.67
CA ILE A 18 -5.60 7.49 -3.46
C ILE A 18 -4.93 6.17 -3.82
N PHE A 19 -3.63 6.09 -3.61
CA PHE A 19 -2.84 4.90 -3.91
C PHE A 19 -2.39 4.21 -2.64
N ASP A 20 -2.47 2.89 -2.60
CA ASP A 20 -1.57 2.12 -1.78
C ASP A 20 -0.15 2.18 -2.35
N PHE A 21 0.85 1.70 -1.60
CA PHE A 21 2.23 1.70 -2.05
C PHE A 21 2.72 0.31 -2.45
N ASP A 22 2.71 -0.63 -1.50
CA ASP A 22 3.34 -1.95 -1.64
C ASP A 22 2.47 -2.89 -2.51
N GLY A 23 2.95 -3.27 -3.68
CA GLY A 23 2.15 -4.06 -4.65
C GLY A 23 1.21 -3.22 -5.51
N THR A 24 1.11 -1.92 -5.26
CA THR A 24 0.27 -0.98 -6.02
C THR A 24 1.10 0.04 -6.81
N VAL A 25 1.95 0.82 -6.16
CA VAL A 25 2.86 1.77 -6.83
C VAL A 25 4.18 1.10 -7.17
N ALA A 26 4.70 0.27 -6.27
CA ALA A 26 5.98 -0.39 -6.43
C ALA A 26 5.88 -1.90 -6.18
N ASP A 27 6.70 -2.68 -6.91
CA ASP A 27 6.81 -4.12 -6.73
C ASP A 27 7.70 -4.43 -5.52
N THR A 28 7.16 -4.16 -4.34
CA THR A 28 7.83 -4.40 -3.05
C THR A 28 7.38 -5.68 -2.36
N THR A 29 6.33 -6.32 -2.84
CA THR A 29 5.79 -7.57 -2.30
C THR A 29 6.86 -8.66 -2.12
N PRO A 30 7.74 -8.96 -3.11
CA PRO A 30 8.81 -9.92 -2.93
C PRO A 30 9.82 -9.52 -1.86
N LEU A 31 10.10 -8.20 -1.72
CA LEU A 31 11.04 -7.67 -0.73
C LEU A 31 10.49 -7.84 0.69
N HIS A 32 9.21 -7.52 0.87
CA HIS A 32 8.52 -7.69 2.13
C HIS A 32 8.42 -9.16 2.54
N ALA A 33 8.09 -10.06 1.61
CA ALA A 33 8.05 -11.51 1.84
C ALA A 33 9.43 -12.04 2.28
N ALA A 34 10.49 -11.66 1.58
CA ALA A 34 11.86 -12.04 1.91
C ALA A 34 12.28 -11.50 3.29
N ALA A 35 11.97 -10.23 3.60
CA ALA A 35 12.32 -9.63 4.87
C ALA A 35 11.60 -10.29 6.06
N PHE A 36 10.31 -10.61 5.95
CA PHE A 36 9.60 -11.39 6.96
C PHE A 36 10.22 -12.77 7.16
N SER A 37 10.49 -13.48 6.06
CA SER A 37 11.10 -14.81 6.09
C SER A 37 12.48 -14.77 6.76
N GLN A 38 13.33 -13.81 6.41
CA GLN A 38 14.66 -13.68 7.01
C GLN A 38 14.58 -13.32 8.50
N THR A 39 13.66 -12.44 8.89
CA THR A 39 13.50 -12.01 10.28
C THR A 39 12.98 -13.14 11.17
N LEU A 40 12.08 -13.98 10.67
CA LEU A 40 11.45 -15.05 11.44
C LEU A 40 12.14 -16.41 11.32
N ALA A 41 13.07 -16.59 10.38
CA ALA A 41 13.84 -17.82 10.19
C ALA A 41 14.61 -18.28 11.46
N PRO A 42 15.25 -17.38 12.25
CA PRO A 42 15.92 -17.80 13.51
C PRO A 42 14.96 -18.37 14.54
N LEU A 43 13.67 -18.09 14.46
CA LEU A 43 12.63 -18.64 15.31
C LEU A 43 12.01 -19.93 14.75
N GLY A 44 12.45 -20.40 13.57
CA GLY A 44 11.90 -21.56 12.88
C GLY A 44 10.48 -21.36 12.35
N ILE A 45 10.07 -20.11 12.08
CA ILE A 45 8.72 -19.76 11.61
C ILE A 45 8.76 -19.57 10.09
N ALA A 46 7.97 -20.39 9.39
CA ALA A 46 7.72 -20.21 7.96
C ALA A 46 6.64 -19.13 7.76
N VAL A 47 6.85 -18.24 6.78
CA VAL A 47 5.95 -17.14 6.48
C VAL A 47 5.21 -17.39 5.17
N ASP A 48 3.89 -17.45 5.23
CA ASP A 48 3.03 -17.29 4.06
C ASP A 48 2.63 -15.83 3.93
N TYR A 49 3.33 -15.11 3.07
CA TYR A 49 3.16 -13.66 2.94
C TYR A 49 1.77 -13.25 2.44
N ALA A 50 1.11 -14.10 1.65
CA ALA A 50 -0.23 -13.81 1.14
C ALA A 50 -1.25 -13.59 2.27
N ASN A 51 -1.08 -14.26 3.40
CA ASN A 51 -1.96 -14.14 4.56
C ASN A 51 -1.76 -12.86 5.38
N ILE A 52 -0.67 -12.13 5.16
CA ILE A 52 -0.29 -10.94 5.93
C ILE A 52 -0.07 -9.71 5.05
N ALA A 53 -0.27 -9.84 3.74
CA ALA A 53 -0.15 -8.72 2.80
C ALA A 53 -1.13 -7.59 3.14
N GLY A 54 -0.69 -6.35 3.02
CA GLY A 54 -1.50 -5.16 3.32
C GLY A 54 -1.65 -4.82 4.81
N LEU A 55 -1.20 -5.70 5.73
CA LEU A 55 -1.24 -5.42 7.16
C LEU A 55 -0.07 -4.53 7.62
N LYS A 56 -0.29 -3.79 8.70
CA LYS A 56 0.79 -3.10 9.44
C LYS A 56 1.85 -4.12 9.90
N THR A 57 3.14 -3.77 9.79
CA THR A 57 4.23 -4.73 10.10
C THR A 57 4.08 -5.37 11.48
N LEU A 58 3.64 -4.62 12.49
CA LEU A 58 3.42 -5.14 13.84
C LEU A 58 2.32 -6.21 13.86
N ASP A 59 1.20 -5.96 13.21
CA ASP A 59 0.05 -6.87 13.18
C ASP A 59 0.38 -8.14 12.39
N ALA A 60 1.06 -7.99 11.26
CA ALA A 60 1.57 -9.09 10.45
C ALA A 60 2.55 -9.96 11.26
N MET A 61 3.45 -9.34 12.04
CA MET A 61 4.41 -10.05 12.90
C MET A 61 3.69 -10.83 14.00
N ARG A 62 2.71 -10.22 14.68
CA ARG A 62 1.87 -10.89 15.68
C ARG A 62 1.11 -12.06 15.07
N GLN A 63 0.55 -11.89 13.86
CA GLN A 63 -0.17 -12.96 13.19
C GLN A 63 0.73 -14.16 12.87
N CYS A 64 1.95 -13.93 12.38
CA CYS A 64 2.92 -15.00 12.13
C CYS A 64 3.29 -15.74 13.44
N LEU A 65 3.55 -15.00 14.52
CA LEU A 65 3.90 -15.58 15.82
C LEU A 65 2.75 -16.40 16.40
N ASN A 66 1.54 -15.86 16.39
CA ASN A 66 0.34 -16.54 16.88
C ASN A 66 0.06 -17.83 16.09
N GLY A 67 0.19 -17.78 14.76
CA GLY A 67 0.04 -18.94 13.89
C GLY A 67 1.05 -20.07 14.19
N ALA A 68 2.24 -19.69 14.71
CA ALA A 68 3.27 -20.63 15.16
C ALA A 68 3.12 -21.02 16.64
N GLY A 69 2.04 -20.60 17.33
CA GLY A 69 1.83 -20.85 18.77
C GLY A 69 2.86 -20.18 19.67
N ARG A 70 3.42 -19.05 19.23
CA ARG A 70 4.43 -18.30 19.98
C ARG A 70 3.89 -16.97 20.48
N THR A 71 4.23 -16.66 21.73
CA THR A 71 4.03 -15.33 22.32
C THR A 71 5.40 -14.80 22.73
N LEU A 72 5.69 -13.54 22.41
CA LEU A 72 6.94 -12.87 22.75
C LEU A 72 6.63 -11.61 23.56
N ASP A 73 7.59 -11.19 24.35
CA ASP A 73 7.54 -9.92 25.05
C ASP A 73 7.50 -8.75 24.05
N GLU A 74 6.84 -7.67 24.43
CA GLU A 74 6.64 -6.50 23.53
C GLU A 74 7.98 -5.89 23.07
N ASP A 75 9.02 -5.89 23.91
CA ASP A 75 10.34 -5.40 23.51
C ASP A 75 10.98 -6.29 22.42
N VAL A 76 10.84 -7.61 22.54
CA VAL A 76 11.33 -8.56 21.53
C VAL A 76 10.55 -8.42 20.24
N LEU A 77 9.24 -8.24 20.33
CA LEU A 77 8.38 -7.99 19.17
C LEU A 77 8.77 -6.69 18.45
N ALA A 78 8.99 -5.61 19.19
CA ALA A 78 9.44 -4.33 18.64
C ALA A 78 10.82 -4.45 17.96
N ALA A 79 11.73 -5.23 18.53
CA ALA A 79 13.03 -5.51 17.91
C ALA A 79 12.90 -6.28 16.60
N LEU A 80 12.00 -7.27 16.50
CA LEU A 80 11.71 -8.00 15.25
C LEU A 80 11.10 -7.09 14.18
N VAL A 81 10.17 -6.21 14.57
CA VAL A 81 9.59 -5.22 13.65
C VAL A 81 10.68 -4.29 13.09
N THR A 82 11.57 -3.79 13.95
CA THR A 82 12.70 -2.94 13.58
C THR A 82 13.66 -3.68 12.63
N ALA A 83 14.00 -4.92 12.95
CA ALA A 83 14.87 -5.76 12.12
C ALA A 83 14.27 -6.00 10.73
N LYS A 84 12.98 -6.33 10.65
CA LYS A 84 12.26 -6.50 9.37
C LYS A 84 12.27 -5.22 8.53
N GLN A 85 11.99 -4.07 9.15
CA GLN A 85 12.00 -2.79 8.44
C GLN A 85 13.40 -2.42 7.94
N HIS A 86 14.44 -2.71 8.72
CA HIS A 86 15.83 -2.51 8.30
C HIS A 86 16.18 -3.40 7.10
N CYS A 87 15.79 -4.68 7.15
CA CYS A 87 15.98 -5.63 6.06
C CYS A 87 15.34 -5.15 4.74
N VAL A 88 14.09 -4.69 4.78
CA VAL A 88 13.42 -4.11 3.61
C VAL A 88 14.20 -2.91 3.06
N ARG A 89 14.58 -1.95 3.93
CA ARG A 89 15.30 -0.75 3.49
C ARG A 89 16.61 -1.08 2.77
N GLN A 90 17.34 -2.09 3.23
CA GLN A 90 18.54 -2.58 2.53
C GLN A 90 18.22 -3.17 1.15
N MET A 91 17.10 -3.89 1.01
CA MET A 91 16.68 -4.46 -0.27
C MET A 91 16.22 -3.42 -1.28
N LEU A 92 15.65 -2.29 -0.82
CA LEU A 92 15.21 -1.20 -1.71
C LEU A 92 16.36 -0.63 -2.58
N ASP A 93 17.62 -0.73 -2.11
CA ASP A 93 18.77 -0.21 -2.85
C ASP A 93 19.01 -0.92 -4.18
N HIS A 94 18.58 -2.17 -4.29
CA HIS A 94 18.96 -3.03 -5.42
C HIS A 94 17.78 -3.57 -6.23
N ALA A 95 16.58 -3.57 -5.66
CA ALA A 95 15.45 -4.29 -6.25
C ALA A 95 14.16 -3.48 -6.37
N LEU A 96 14.16 -2.20 -5.98
CA LEU A 96 12.96 -1.36 -6.07
C LEU A 96 12.68 -0.97 -7.51
N GLN A 97 11.48 -1.31 -7.98
CA GLN A 97 10.96 -0.91 -9.28
C GLN A 97 9.50 -0.46 -9.14
N PRO A 98 9.04 0.53 -9.90
CA PRO A 98 7.62 0.79 -10.00
C PRO A 98 6.94 -0.40 -10.70
N LEU A 99 5.68 -0.64 -10.38
CA LEU A 99 4.90 -1.62 -11.14
C LEU A 99 4.77 -1.19 -12.62
N PRO A 100 4.70 -2.16 -13.56
CA PRO A 100 4.57 -1.88 -14.98
C PRO A 100 3.41 -0.91 -15.26
N GLY A 101 3.68 0.14 -16.02
CA GLY A 101 2.69 1.16 -16.41
C GLY A 101 2.35 2.19 -15.34
N VAL A 102 2.70 1.97 -14.07
CA VAL A 102 2.37 2.90 -12.96
C VAL A 102 3.07 4.24 -13.11
N ASP A 103 4.36 4.27 -13.48
CA ASP A 103 5.09 5.53 -13.69
C ASP A 103 4.40 6.40 -14.75
N ALA A 104 4.05 5.82 -15.89
CA ALA A 104 3.34 6.53 -16.95
C ALA A 104 1.97 7.04 -16.49
N PHE A 105 1.23 6.20 -15.74
CA PHE A 105 -0.06 6.59 -15.19
C PHE A 105 0.05 7.73 -14.18
N LEU A 106 0.99 7.68 -13.23
CA LEU A 106 1.21 8.72 -12.24
C LEU A 106 1.59 10.06 -12.89
N ARG A 107 2.48 10.05 -13.90
CA ARG A 107 2.85 11.25 -14.67
C ARG A 107 1.65 11.84 -15.41
N TRP A 108 0.77 11.00 -15.97
CA TRP A 108 -0.46 11.45 -16.60
C TRP A 108 -1.48 11.97 -15.59
N ALA A 109 -1.62 11.33 -14.42
CA ALA A 109 -2.62 11.66 -13.41
C ALA A 109 -2.28 12.94 -12.63
N ARG A 110 -1.00 13.13 -12.28
CA ARG A 110 -0.53 14.23 -11.42
C ARG A 110 -1.00 15.64 -11.82
N PRO A 111 -0.99 16.04 -13.11
CA PRO A 111 -1.49 17.37 -13.50
C PRO A 111 -3.03 17.46 -13.54
N ARG A 112 -3.76 16.36 -13.33
CA ARG A 112 -5.23 16.27 -13.51
C ARG A 112 -5.98 16.03 -12.22
N TYR A 113 -5.34 15.38 -11.25
CA TYR A 113 -5.94 14.94 -9.99
C TYR A 113 -5.04 15.32 -8.82
N LYS A 114 -5.62 15.48 -7.65
CA LYS A 114 -4.85 15.37 -6.40
C LYS A 114 -4.43 13.91 -6.23
N LEU A 115 -3.19 13.68 -5.85
CA LEU A 115 -2.71 12.33 -5.53
C LEU A 115 -2.49 12.25 -4.01
N ALA A 116 -3.04 11.23 -3.39
CA ALA A 116 -2.78 10.85 -2.01
C ALA A 116 -2.22 9.44 -1.94
N MET A 117 -1.55 9.13 -0.87
CA MET A 117 -1.08 7.78 -0.57
C MET A 117 -1.57 7.35 0.81
N VAL A 118 -2.10 6.15 0.91
CA VAL A 118 -2.53 5.52 2.17
C VAL A 118 -1.96 4.11 2.21
N THR A 119 -0.96 3.89 3.05
CA THR A 119 -0.21 2.63 3.10
C THR A 119 -0.05 2.11 4.53
N SER A 120 0.03 0.79 4.68
CA SER A 120 0.41 0.12 5.93
C SER A 120 1.93 0.06 6.15
N GLY A 121 2.72 0.62 5.22
CA GLY A 121 4.17 0.77 5.35
C GLY A 121 4.55 1.85 6.37
N SER A 122 5.73 1.70 7.00
CA SER A 122 6.27 2.75 7.88
C SER A 122 6.73 3.96 7.06
N ARG A 123 6.53 5.15 7.62
CA ARG A 123 6.89 6.42 6.96
C ARG A 123 8.34 6.43 6.50
N GLY A 124 9.29 5.97 7.33
CA GLY A 124 10.70 5.95 6.97
C GLY A 124 11.02 5.05 5.77
N THR A 125 10.36 3.90 5.64
CA THR A 125 10.55 2.98 4.50
C THR A 125 9.91 3.53 3.24
N VAL A 126 8.66 4.00 3.33
CA VAL A 126 7.91 4.52 2.18
C VAL A 126 8.54 5.81 1.63
N SER A 127 8.95 6.75 2.51
CA SER A 127 9.61 7.98 2.06
C SER A 127 10.93 7.70 1.34
N LEU A 128 11.74 6.75 1.83
CA LEU A 128 12.97 6.33 1.15
C LEU A 128 12.67 5.72 -0.22
N ALA A 129 11.64 4.88 -0.31
CA ALA A 129 11.25 4.27 -1.57
C ALA A 129 10.73 5.31 -2.57
N LEU A 130 9.90 6.27 -2.15
CA LEU A 130 9.42 7.36 -2.99
C LEU A 130 10.56 8.26 -3.49
N GLU A 131 11.56 8.52 -2.65
CA GLU A 131 12.77 9.25 -3.05
C GLU A 131 13.52 8.52 -4.16
N LYS A 132 13.76 7.21 -3.98
CA LYS A 132 14.47 6.38 -4.96
C LYS A 132 13.74 6.26 -6.30
N LEU A 133 12.40 6.25 -6.28
CA LEU A 133 11.56 6.23 -7.48
C LEU A 133 11.41 7.61 -8.14
N GLY A 134 11.89 8.70 -7.49
CA GLY A 134 11.72 10.06 -7.99
C GLY A 134 10.32 10.62 -7.80
N TYR A 135 9.56 10.10 -6.84
CA TYR A 135 8.18 10.50 -6.54
C TYR A 135 8.04 11.37 -5.29
N THR A 136 9.13 11.91 -4.77
CA THR A 136 9.12 12.81 -3.62
C THR A 136 8.16 13.98 -3.85
N GLY A 137 7.22 14.19 -2.92
CA GLY A 137 6.23 15.28 -2.99
C GLY A 137 5.13 15.09 -4.06
N TRP A 138 4.96 13.89 -4.61
CA TRP A 138 3.88 13.63 -5.56
C TRP A 138 2.56 13.33 -4.86
N PHE A 139 2.59 12.80 -3.66
CA PHE A 139 1.43 12.40 -2.88
C PHE A 139 1.24 13.33 -1.68
N ASP A 140 0.11 14.05 -1.67
CA ASP A 140 -0.29 14.94 -0.60
C ASP A 140 -1.81 14.83 -0.37
N PRO A 141 -2.22 14.20 0.76
CA PRO A 141 -1.41 13.69 1.87
C PRO A 141 -0.70 12.36 1.58
N LEU A 142 0.42 12.13 2.28
CA LEU A 142 1.07 10.82 2.45
C LEU A 142 0.71 10.32 3.86
N ILE A 143 -0.07 9.26 3.95
CA ILE A 143 -0.53 8.63 5.20
C ILE A 143 0.08 7.24 5.30
N CYS A 144 0.87 7.03 6.33
CA CYS A 144 1.61 5.80 6.61
C CYS A 144 1.07 5.12 7.87
N ALA A 145 1.59 3.93 8.18
CA ALA A 145 1.26 3.20 9.40
C ALA A 145 1.45 4.02 10.68
N ASP A 146 2.40 4.96 10.66
CA ASP A 146 2.75 5.80 11.83
C ASP A 146 1.72 6.90 12.10
N ASP A 147 0.83 7.20 11.17
CA ASP A 147 -0.11 8.32 11.24
C ASP A 147 -1.51 7.89 11.72
N VAL A 148 -1.76 6.60 11.85
CA VAL A 148 -3.06 6.03 12.19
C VAL A 148 -2.95 5.09 13.39
N GLU A 149 -4.00 5.06 14.21
CA GLU A 149 -4.10 4.08 15.29
C GLU A 149 -4.42 2.71 14.70
N MET A 150 -5.41 2.63 13.83
CA MET A 150 -5.86 1.42 13.17
C MET A 150 -5.55 1.46 11.68
N ALA A 151 -4.50 0.73 11.27
CA ALA A 151 -4.20 0.55 9.85
C ALA A 151 -5.21 -0.40 9.16
N LYS A 152 -5.10 -0.54 7.84
CA LYS A 152 -5.88 -1.50 7.05
C LYS A 152 -5.94 -2.87 7.76
N PRO A 153 -7.10 -3.49 7.87
CA PRO A 153 -8.36 -3.25 7.13
C PRO A 153 -9.28 -2.17 7.72
N ALA A 154 -8.87 -1.41 8.75
CA ALA A 154 -9.65 -0.28 9.22
C ALA A 154 -9.65 0.87 8.21
N PRO A 155 -10.75 1.65 8.09
CA PRO A 155 -10.88 2.72 7.09
C PRO A 155 -10.15 4.01 7.47
N GLU A 156 -9.52 4.10 8.64
CA GLU A 156 -9.02 5.33 9.25
C GLU A 156 -8.11 6.12 8.30
N GLY A 157 -7.13 5.48 7.65
CA GLY A 157 -6.22 6.16 6.73
C GLY A 157 -6.93 6.75 5.52
N PHE A 158 -7.93 6.05 4.96
CA PHE A 158 -8.71 6.57 3.83
C PHE A 158 -9.62 7.74 4.26
N LEU A 159 -10.26 7.64 5.42
CA LEU A 159 -11.08 8.73 5.97
C LEU A 159 -10.22 9.97 6.27
N MET A 160 -9.01 9.77 6.80
CA MET A 160 -8.04 10.85 7.01
C MET A 160 -7.64 11.52 5.69
N ALA A 161 -7.41 10.75 4.62
CA ALA A 161 -7.10 11.30 3.30
C ALA A 161 -8.24 12.18 2.77
N LEU A 162 -9.50 11.75 2.91
CA LEU A 162 -10.67 12.54 2.54
C LEU A 162 -10.76 13.84 3.37
N GLN A 163 -10.55 13.74 4.68
CA GLN A 163 -10.57 14.89 5.57
C GLN A 163 -9.50 15.91 5.22
N LEU A 164 -8.24 15.49 5.05
CA LEU A 164 -7.11 16.38 4.74
C LEU A 164 -7.24 17.03 3.37
N THR A 165 -7.87 16.37 2.41
CA THR A 165 -8.11 16.92 1.08
C THR A 165 -9.37 17.76 0.98
N ALA A 166 -10.24 17.73 1.99
CA ALA A 166 -11.59 18.31 2.01
C ALA A 166 -12.45 17.82 0.83
N LEU A 167 -12.32 16.52 0.47
CA LEU A 167 -13.06 15.87 -0.60
C LEU A 167 -13.95 14.75 -0.04
N SER A 168 -15.03 14.45 -0.76
CA SER A 168 -15.95 13.36 -0.40
C SER A 168 -15.52 12.02 -1.00
N ALA A 169 -16.07 10.91 -0.50
CA ALA A 169 -15.84 9.59 -1.07
C ALA A 169 -16.26 9.51 -2.56
N GLY A 170 -17.29 10.26 -2.96
CA GLY A 170 -17.71 10.36 -4.36
C GLY A 170 -16.66 11.00 -5.29
N ASP A 171 -15.84 11.90 -4.76
CA ASP A 171 -14.76 12.57 -5.49
C ASP A 171 -13.49 11.74 -5.62
N ALA A 172 -13.38 10.62 -4.87
CA ALA A 172 -12.15 9.85 -4.76
C ALA A 172 -12.24 8.47 -5.45
N LEU A 173 -11.07 7.95 -5.86
CA LEU A 173 -10.88 6.60 -6.37
C LEU A 173 -9.62 6.01 -5.74
N VAL A 174 -9.73 4.80 -5.19
CA VAL A 174 -8.61 4.08 -4.58
C VAL A 174 -7.99 3.11 -5.59
N PHE A 175 -6.67 2.98 -5.57
CA PHE A 175 -5.89 1.96 -6.26
C PHE A 175 -5.24 1.07 -5.20
N GLU A 176 -5.49 -0.21 -5.26
CA GLU A 176 -5.14 -1.20 -4.23
C GLU A 176 -4.91 -2.59 -4.83
N ASP A 177 -4.15 -3.44 -4.12
CA ASP A 177 -3.84 -4.81 -4.52
C ASP A 177 -4.19 -5.85 -3.45
N SER A 178 -4.45 -5.43 -2.21
CA SER A 178 -4.62 -6.31 -1.05
C SER A 178 -6.07 -6.40 -0.56
N GLU A 179 -6.46 -7.58 -0.04
CA GLU A 179 -7.77 -7.77 0.58
C GLU A 179 -7.99 -6.82 1.76
N ALA A 180 -6.95 -6.58 2.58
CA ALA A 180 -7.03 -5.63 3.69
C ALA A 180 -7.34 -4.21 3.23
N GLY A 181 -6.76 -3.80 2.09
CA GLY A 181 -7.03 -2.50 1.49
C GLY A 181 -8.42 -2.41 0.87
N PHE A 182 -8.90 -3.46 0.21
CA PHE A 182 -10.26 -3.50 -0.33
C PHE A 182 -11.31 -3.37 0.78
N VAL A 183 -11.14 -4.11 1.89
CA VAL A 183 -12.02 -4.02 3.06
C VAL A 183 -12.00 -2.61 3.65
N ALA A 184 -10.83 -2.00 3.78
CA ALA A 184 -10.68 -0.63 4.29
C ALA A 184 -11.36 0.39 3.38
N ALA A 185 -11.20 0.28 2.05
CA ALA A 185 -11.84 1.16 1.07
C ALA A 185 -13.38 1.02 1.10
N ASP A 186 -13.90 -0.20 1.16
CA ASP A 186 -15.33 -0.46 1.31
C ASP A 186 -15.89 0.14 2.60
N ALA A 187 -15.19 -0.04 3.72
CA ALA A 187 -15.58 0.53 5.01
C ALA A 187 -15.56 2.06 5.02
N ALA A 188 -14.67 2.69 4.21
CA ALA A 188 -14.64 4.13 4.00
C ALA A 188 -15.67 4.63 2.97
N GLY A 189 -16.46 3.74 2.35
CA GLY A 189 -17.42 4.07 1.29
C GLY A 189 -16.77 4.48 -0.04
N LEU A 190 -15.52 4.09 -0.27
CA LEU A 190 -14.73 4.44 -1.46
C LEU A 190 -14.86 3.39 -2.56
N MET A 191 -14.96 3.86 -3.80
CA MET A 191 -14.74 3.02 -4.96
C MET A 191 -13.26 2.69 -5.09
N TYR A 192 -12.94 1.46 -5.47
CA TYR A 192 -11.55 1.07 -5.70
C TYR A 192 -11.34 0.35 -7.03
N VAL A 193 -10.11 0.33 -7.47
CA VAL A 193 -9.57 -0.41 -8.60
C VAL A 193 -8.57 -1.41 -8.05
N ASP A 194 -8.77 -2.68 -8.33
CA ASP A 194 -7.79 -3.72 -8.12
C ASP A 194 -6.70 -3.59 -9.19
N VAL A 195 -5.46 -3.31 -8.76
CA VAL A 195 -4.35 -3.06 -9.69
C VAL A 195 -3.90 -4.32 -10.45
N HIS A 196 -4.19 -5.52 -9.96
CA HIS A 196 -3.92 -6.77 -10.67
C HIS A 196 -4.71 -6.91 -11.99
N VAL A 197 -5.82 -6.15 -12.12
CA VAL A 197 -6.59 -6.09 -13.36
C VAL A 197 -6.24 -4.87 -14.22
N LEU A 198 -5.45 -3.91 -13.70
CA LEU A 198 -5.07 -2.69 -14.41
C LEU A 198 -4.28 -2.96 -15.70
N ASP A 199 -3.34 -3.92 -15.70
CA ASP A 199 -2.59 -4.30 -16.90
C ASP A 199 -3.51 -4.68 -18.06
N LYS A 200 -4.64 -5.33 -17.77
CA LYS A 200 -5.67 -5.67 -18.77
C LYS A 200 -6.48 -4.45 -19.21
N LEU A 201 -6.57 -3.42 -18.37
CA LEU A 201 -7.34 -2.19 -18.63
C LEU A 201 -6.46 -1.12 -19.30
N ILE A 202 -5.17 -1.04 -18.97
CA ILE A 202 -4.19 -0.10 -19.53
C ILE A 202 -3.81 -0.50 -20.98
N VAL A 203 -3.58 -1.80 -21.22
CA VAL A 203 -3.17 -2.32 -22.54
C VAL A 203 -4.31 -2.20 -23.59
N LYS A 204 -5.57 -2.16 -23.17
CA LYS A 204 -6.72 -2.00 -24.09
C LYS A 204 -7.11 -0.56 -24.41
N ASN A 205 -6.70 0.38 -23.59
CA ASN A 205 -6.98 1.80 -23.80
C ASN A 205 -5.65 2.56 -23.61
N SER A 206 -4.85 2.73 -24.68
CA SER A 206 -4.01 3.91 -24.76
C SER A 206 -4.90 5.07 -24.33
N TYR A 207 -4.56 5.69 -23.17
CA TYR A 207 -5.29 6.78 -22.51
C TYR A 207 -5.93 7.64 -23.58
N GLY A 208 -7.25 7.43 -23.84
CA GLY A 208 -7.96 8.13 -24.89
C GLY A 208 -7.95 9.62 -24.54
N VAL A 209 -7.02 10.32 -25.16
CA VAL A 209 -6.96 11.75 -25.27
C VAL A 209 -7.81 12.13 -26.47
#